data_c548abd658f81a00d6f39ddac2920c19
#
_entry.id   c548abd658f81a00d6f39ddac2920c19
#
_cell.length_a   1.000
_cell.length_b   1.000
_cell.length_c   1.000
_cell.angle_alpha   90.00
_cell.angle_beta   90.00
_cell.angle_gamma   90.00
#
_symmetry.space_group_name_H-M   'P 1'
#
loop_
_entity.id
_entity.type
_entity.pdbx_description
1 polymer ?
#
loop_
_entity_poly.entity_id
_entity_poly.type
_entity_poly.pdbx_seq_one_letter_code
_entity_poly.pdbx_strand_id
1 'polypeptide(L)' 'KVDVMVDDRPEIVMHLAENGVKVLMIDAPYNQMVQHANVTRVYGWKDVYEKICTL' A
#
# COMPACT_ATOMS: atom_id res chain seq x y z
N LYS A 1 -15.28 9.65 -1.64
CA LYS A 1 -14.16 9.38 -2.55
C LYS A 1 -12.97 8.87 -1.78
N VAL A 2 -12.35 7.81 -2.25
CA VAL A 2 -11.19 7.20 -1.61
C VAL A 2 -9.99 7.36 -2.54
N ASP A 3 -8.93 7.95 -2.00
CA ASP A 3 -7.66 8.05 -2.71
C ASP A 3 -6.80 6.87 -2.31
N VAL A 4 -6.44 6.04 -3.28
CA VAL A 4 -5.64 4.85 -3.07
C VAL A 4 -4.43 4.92 -3.99
N MET A 5 -3.26 4.69 -3.42
CA MET A 5 -2.01 4.65 -4.18
C MET A 5 -1.41 3.26 -4.09
N VAL A 6 -0.73 2.84 -5.15
CA VAL A 6 -0.02 1.57 -5.20
C VAL A 6 1.45 1.86 -5.38
N ASP A 7 2.27 1.36 -4.48
CA ASP A 7 3.72 1.59 -4.55
C ASP A 7 4.43 0.48 -3.78
N ASP A 8 5.73 0.31 -4.02
CA ASP A 8 6.54 -0.68 -3.32
C ASP A 8 7.71 -0.05 -2.55
N ARG A 9 7.93 1.25 -2.70
CA ARG A 9 9.05 1.95 -2.07
C ARG A 9 8.68 2.36 -0.65
N PRO A 10 9.43 1.87 0.37
CA PRO A 10 9.03 2.10 1.76
C PRO A 10 8.94 3.57 2.15
N GLU A 11 9.89 4.40 1.73
CA GLU A 11 9.88 5.82 2.09
C GLU A 11 8.68 6.56 1.50
N ILE A 12 8.30 6.20 0.26
CA ILE A 12 7.12 6.81 -0.39
C ILE A 12 5.84 6.32 0.27
N VAL A 13 5.76 5.02 0.53
CA VAL A 13 4.58 4.42 1.16
C VAL A 13 4.34 5.05 2.53
N MET A 14 5.38 5.17 3.34
CA MET A 14 5.24 5.75 4.68
C MET A 14 4.85 7.22 4.60
N HIS A 15 5.45 7.97 3.68
CA HIS A 15 5.09 9.37 3.50
C HIS A 15 3.61 9.54 3.18
N LEU A 16 3.12 8.75 2.24
CA LEU A 16 1.71 8.81 1.85
C LEU A 16 0.80 8.40 3.00
N ALA A 17 1.15 7.31 3.67
CA ALA A 17 0.35 6.79 4.77
C ALA A 17 0.25 7.79 5.92
N GLU A 18 1.36 8.47 6.24
CA GLU A 18 1.38 9.47 7.29
C GLU A 18 0.57 10.71 6.94
N ASN A 19 0.32 10.91 5.65
CA ASN A 19 -0.52 12.01 5.18
C ASN A 19 -1.98 11.58 4.93
N GLY A 20 -2.37 10.44 5.45
CA GLY A 20 -3.75 10.00 5.40
C GLY A 20 -4.17 9.30 4.11
N VAL A 21 -3.21 8.97 3.25
CA VAL A 21 -3.49 8.28 1.99
C VAL A 21 -3.49 6.77 2.24
N LYS A 22 -4.48 6.06 1.71
CA LYS A 22 -4.47 4.60 1.74
C LYS A 22 -3.52 4.09 0.67
N VAL A 23 -2.61 3.20 1.08
CA VAL A 23 -1.58 2.69 0.19
C VAL A 23 -1.68 1.17 0.10
N LEU A 24 -1.68 0.67 -1.12
CA LEU A 24 -1.49 -0.76 -1.37
C LEU A 24 -0.02 -0.95 -1.70
N MET A 25 0.71 -1.59 -0.79
CA MET A 25 2.15 -1.76 -0.92
C MET A 25 2.47 -3.14 -1.44
N ILE A 26 3.07 -3.20 -2.63
CA ILE A 26 3.46 -4.47 -3.21
C ILE A 26 4.61 -5.06 -2.40
N ASP A 27 4.46 -6.31 -1.97
CA ASP A 27 5.45 -6.99 -1.14
C ASP A 27 6.81 -7.07 -1.86
N ALA A 28 7.85 -6.70 -1.15
CA ALA A 28 9.22 -6.72 -1.67
C ALA A 28 10.19 -6.91 -0.52
N PRO A 29 11.40 -7.45 -0.80
CA PRO A 29 12.38 -7.68 0.27
C PRO A 29 12.76 -6.43 1.05
N TYR A 30 12.74 -5.28 0.41
CA TYR A 30 13.20 -4.03 1.01
C TYR A 30 12.12 -3.27 1.77
N ASN A 31 10.87 -3.78 1.83
CA ASN A 31 9.80 -3.08 2.54
C ASN A 31 9.15 -3.94 3.63
N GLN A 32 9.86 -4.97 4.10
CA GLN A 32 9.29 -5.88 5.10
C GLN A 32 9.03 -5.20 6.45
N MET A 33 9.74 -4.12 6.75
CA MET A 33 9.60 -3.41 8.01
C MET A 33 8.40 -2.45 8.05
N VAL A 34 7.79 -2.18 6.92
CA VAL A 34 6.71 -1.18 6.86
C VAL A 34 5.44 -1.73 7.49
N GLN A 35 4.92 -1.01 8.51
CA GLN A 35 3.64 -1.31 9.14
C GLN A 35 2.95 0.02 9.44
N HIS A 36 1.72 0.17 8.96
CA HIS A 36 0.94 1.38 9.21
C HIS A 36 -0.53 1.06 8.96
N ALA A 37 -1.41 1.73 9.71
CA ALA A 37 -2.85 1.49 9.58
C ALA A 37 -3.37 1.78 8.18
N ASN A 38 -2.74 2.70 7.46
CA ASN A 38 -3.15 3.09 6.12
C ASN A 38 -2.46 2.28 5.02
N VAL A 39 -1.63 1.31 5.38
CA VAL A 39 -0.90 0.49 4.42
C VAL A 39 -1.44 -0.93 4.43
N THR A 40 -1.79 -1.43 3.25
CA THR A 40 -2.18 -2.82 3.07
C THR A 40 -1.15 -3.49 2.17
N ARG A 41 -0.56 -4.57 2.66
CA ARG A 41 0.42 -5.34 1.87
C ARG A 41 -0.31 -6.21 0.87
N VAL A 42 0.15 -6.18 -0.38
CA VAL A 42 -0.40 -6.99 -1.46
C VAL A 42 0.74 -7.78 -2.13
N TYR A 43 0.41 -8.90 -2.72
CA TYR A 43 1.41 -9.85 -3.20
C TYR A 43 1.45 -10.00 -4.72
N GLY A 44 0.81 -9.09 -5.45
CA GLY A 44 0.83 -9.09 -6.90
C GLY A 44 -0.36 -8.31 -7.43
N TRP A 45 -0.41 -8.16 -8.75
CA TRP A 45 -1.43 -7.33 -9.37
C TRP A 45 -2.84 -7.87 -9.19
N LYS A 46 -3.00 -9.20 -9.15
CA LYS A 46 -4.32 -9.79 -8.88
C LYS A 46 -4.80 -9.37 -7.49
N ASP A 47 -3.92 -9.42 -6.51
CA ASP A 47 -4.24 -9.03 -5.14
C ASP A 47 -4.57 -7.54 -5.06
N VAL A 48 -3.81 -6.71 -5.78
CA VAL A 48 -4.10 -5.27 -5.90
C VAL A 48 -5.51 -5.05 -6.41
N TYR A 49 -5.85 -5.74 -7.49
CA TYR A 49 -7.17 -5.60 -8.10
C TYR A 49 -8.28 -6.00 -7.13
N GLU A 50 -8.10 -7.10 -6.43
CA GLU A 50 -9.09 -7.58 -5.46
C GLU A 50 -9.28 -6.59 -4.32
N LYS A 51 -8.19 -6.01 -3.82
CA LYS A 51 -8.27 -5.03 -2.74
C LYS A 51 -8.98 -3.76 -3.19
N ILE A 52 -8.69 -3.29 -4.39
CA ILE A 52 -9.35 -2.10 -4.94
C ILE A 52 -10.85 -2.36 -5.08
N CYS A 53 -11.24 -3.54 -5.53
CA CYS A 53 -12.64 -3.87 -5.73
C CYS A 53 -13.42 -3.98 -4.41
N THR A 54 -12.74 -4.17 -3.29
CA THR A 54 -13.40 -4.28 -1.99
C THR A 54 -13.38 -2.99 -1.18
N LEU A 55 -12.77 -1.96 -1.70
CA LEU A 55 -12.72 -0.66 -1.02
C LEU A 55 -14.06 0.13 -1.17
#